data_cae04127529455f05006a776930538cb
#
_entry.id   cae04127529455f05006a776930538cb
#
_cell.length_a   1.000
_cell.length_b   1.000
_cell.length_c   1.000
_cell.angle_alpha   90.00
_cell.angle_beta   90.00
_cell.angle_gamma   90.00
#
_symmetry.space_group_name_H-M   'P 1'
#
loop_
_entity.id
_entity.type
_entity.pdbx_description
1 polymer ?
#
loop_
_entity_poly.entity_id
_entity_poly.type
_entity_poly.pdbx_seq_one_letter_code
_entity_poly.pdbx_strand_id
1 'polypeptide(L)'
;MLDASRFQDADKYEAYLKTRSGRLRSELAWENVRRFVHSNTSKRRALDVGGGTGFASVQLARMGYEVVLLDSSEEMLRIAREQAGVGSVSTRISFCHGDAGRLPELFDAESFDVAVCHNLLEFSENPSVIVQGIANVLRKDAVLSVLVRNRAGEVLKNAIKSRNCKIAVANLTAETVVDSLYDQPVRVFAVAEVGDLLTQAKLDVVAEHGVRVFSDYVDLENLADAVFSEIFELESALGMRPEFAAIARYIQVIARRFGVSSSEVTGP
;
A
#
# COMPACT_ATOMS: atom_id res chain seq x y z
N MET A 1 12.68 -13.67 5.51
CA MET A 1 12.37 -13.04 6.80
C MET A 1 12.51 -11.54 6.60
N LEU A 2 11.47 -10.75 6.86
CA LEU A 2 11.63 -9.29 6.85
C LEU A 2 12.61 -8.92 7.97
N ASP A 3 13.70 -8.26 7.62
CA ASP A 3 14.66 -7.78 8.62
C ASP A 3 14.03 -6.62 9.40
N ALA A 4 13.46 -6.93 10.57
CA ALA A 4 12.82 -5.95 11.44
C ALA A 4 13.79 -4.82 11.88
N SER A 5 15.12 -5.04 11.78
CA SER A 5 16.12 -4.00 12.08
C SER A 5 16.05 -2.81 11.11
N ARG A 6 15.48 -3.00 9.90
CA ARG A 6 15.29 -1.96 8.89
C ARG A 6 14.26 -0.88 9.30
N PHE A 7 13.38 -1.21 10.27
CA PHE A 7 12.31 -0.30 10.73
C PHE A 7 12.56 0.22 12.14
N GLN A 8 13.81 0.27 12.59
CA GLN A 8 14.18 0.77 13.93
C GLN A 8 13.90 2.27 14.14
N ASP A 9 13.50 3.00 13.07
CA ASP A 9 13.20 4.43 13.15
C ASP A 9 11.72 4.69 12.81
N ALA A 10 10.83 4.14 13.63
CA ALA A 10 9.39 4.33 13.49
C ALA A 10 8.99 5.81 13.67
N ASP A 11 9.70 6.54 14.52
CA ASP A 11 9.48 7.98 14.73
C ASP A 11 9.80 8.79 13.47
N LYS A 12 10.84 8.40 12.73
CA LYS A 12 11.19 9.03 11.44
C LYS A 12 10.12 8.80 10.39
N TYR A 13 9.54 7.59 10.34
CA TYR A 13 8.43 7.28 9.44
C TYR A 13 7.19 8.08 9.83
N GLU A 14 6.86 8.14 11.11
CA GLU A 14 5.73 8.95 11.59
C GLU A 14 5.93 10.44 11.30
N ALA A 15 7.14 10.96 11.52
CA ALA A 15 7.48 12.35 11.15
C ALA A 15 7.26 12.59 9.65
N TYR A 16 7.70 11.66 8.79
CA TYR A 16 7.42 11.74 7.35
C TYR A 16 5.93 11.76 7.04
N LEU A 17 5.12 10.93 7.69
CA LEU A 17 3.66 10.90 7.46
C LEU A 17 2.97 12.22 7.85
N LYS A 18 3.56 13.00 8.77
CA LYS A 18 3.07 14.33 9.16
C LYS A 18 3.43 15.42 8.17
N THR A 19 4.41 15.21 7.28
CA THR A 19 4.71 16.15 6.18
C THR A 19 3.57 16.20 5.18
N ARG A 20 3.45 17.27 4.42
CA ARG A 20 2.46 17.36 3.34
C ARG A 20 2.64 16.28 2.28
N SER A 21 3.88 15.94 1.95
CA SER A 21 4.22 14.85 1.04
C SER A 21 3.74 13.47 1.54
N GLY A 22 3.95 13.18 2.83
CA GLY A 22 3.50 11.93 3.46
C GLY A 22 1.97 11.83 3.55
N ARG A 23 1.33 12.94 3.98
CA ARG A 23 -0.13 13.06 4.03
C ARG A 23 -0.76 12.86 2.65
N LEU A 24 -0.28 13.58 1.63
CA LEU A 24 -0.77 13.49 0.27
C LEU A 24 -0.73 12.04 -0.24
N ARG A 25 0.40 11.32 -0.05
CA ARG A 25 0.51 9.90 -0.42
C ARG A 25 -0.55 9.05 0.25
N SER A 26 -0.69 9.18 1.57
CA SER A 26 -1.58 8.33 2.36
C SER A 26 -3.05 8.62 2.06
N GLU A 27 -3.41 9.90 1.90
CA GLU A 27 -4.77 10.34 1.60
C GLU A 27 -5.19 9.96 0.18
N LEU A 28 -4.30 10.10 -0.84
CA LEU A 28 -4.57 9.64 -2.21
C LEU A 28 -4.74 8.12 -2.28
N ALA A 29 -3.84 7.37 -1.62
CA ALA A 29 -3.96 5.92 -1.57
C ALA A 29 -5.25 5.47 -0.89
N TRP A 30 -5.65 6.15 0.18
CA TRP A 30 -6.92 5.88 0.86
C TRP A 30 -8.13 6.23 -0.01
N GLU A 31 -8.14 7.36 -0.69
CA GLU A 31 -9.23 7.77 -1.60
C GLU A 31 -9.47 6.71 -2.69
N ASN A 32 -8.40 6.10 -3.20
CA ASN A 32 -8.51 5.00 -4.15
C ASN A 32 -9.13 3.75 -3.51
N VAL A 33 -8.69 3.34 -2.30
CA VAL A 33 -9.27 2.20 -1.57
C VAL A 33 -10.77 2.42 -1.30
N ARG A 34 -11.14 3.61 -0.83
CA ARG A 34 -12.49 3.98 -0.41
C ARG A 34 -13.56 3.75 -1.49
N ARG A 35 -13.17 3.80 -2.77
CA ARG A 35 -14.08 3.55 -3.91
C ARG A 35 -14.48 2.09 -4.06
N PHE A 36 -13.71 1.16 -3.48
CA PHE A 36 -13.91 -0.28 -3.63
C PHE A 36 -14.38 -0.97 -2.35
N VAL A 37 -14.35 -0.27 -1.22
CA VAL A 37 -14.81 -0.78 0.07
C VAL A 37 -16.12 -0.12 0.49
N HIS A 38 -16.97 -0.84 1.21
CA HIS A 38 -18.29 -0.37 1.57
C HIS A 38 -18.32 0.09 3.04
N SER A 39 -18.93 1.25 3.30
CA SER A 39 -19.24 1.71 4.65
C SER A 39 -20.45 0.97 5.24
N ASN A 40 -20.56 0.98 6.57
CA ASN A 40 -21.67 0.41 7.33
C ASN A 40 -21.80 -1.12 7.25
N THR A 41 -20.68 -1.79 7.46
CA THR A 41 -20.57 -3.25 7.33
C THR A 41 -20.36 -3.90 8.70
N SER A 42 -21.43 -4.01 9.50
CA SER A 42 -21.37 -4.76 10.74
C SER A 42 -20.85 -6.19 10.46
N LYS A 43 -19.79 -6.61 11.19
CA LYS A 43 -19.14 -7.93 11.12
C LYS A 43 -18.18 -8.17 9.92
N ARG A 44 -17.82 -7.15 9.11
CA ARG A 44 -16.75 -7.31 8.11
C ARG A 44 -15.38 -7.11 8.74
N ARG A 45 -14.44 -7.95 8.31
CA ARG A 45 -13.06 -7.93 8.81
C ARG A 45 -12.11 -7.40 7.75
N ALA A 46 -11.17 -6.58 8.19
CA ALA A 46 -10.10 -6.07 7.34
C ALA A 46 -8.73 -6.45 7.92
N LEU A 47 -7.75 -6.66 7.02
CA LEU A 47 -6.37 -6.92 7.35
C LEU A 47 -5.49 -5.81 6.78
N ASP A 48 -4.69 -5.18 7.63
CA ASP A 48 -3.68 -4.20 7.23
C ASP A 48 -2.31 -4.87 7.37
N VAL A 49 -1.74 -5.29 6.24
CA VAL A 49 -0.52 -6.10 6.16
C VAL A 49 0.70 -5.18 6.07
N GLY A 50 1.55 -5.20 7.08
CA GLY A 50 2.63 -4.24 7.25
C GLY A 50 2.05 -2.84 7.49
N GLY A 51 1.03 -2.76 8.37
CA GLY A 51 0.23 -1.56 8.56
C GLY A 51 0.99 -0.38 9.19
N GLY A 52 2.23 -0.60 9.65
CA GLY A 52 3.09 0.44 10.20
C GLY A 52 2.41 1.20 11.33
N THR A 53 2.33 2.51 11.21
CA THR A 53 1.70 3.41 12.21
C THR A 53 0.17 3.44 12.14
N GLY A 54 -0.48 2.61 11.29
CA GLY A 54 -1.92 2.34 11.34
C GLY A 54 -2.82 3.31 10.59
N PHE A 55 -2.32 4.11 9.66
CA PHE A 55 -3.16 5.05 8.91
C PHE A 55 -4.35 4.37 8.23
N ALA A 56 -4.11 3.31 7.43
CA ALA A 56 -5.17 2.58 6.72
C ALA A 56 -6.10 1.86 7.71
N SER A 57 -5.55 1.27 8.77
CA SER A 57 -6.31 0.63 9.85
C SER A 57 -7.32 1.56 10.49
N VAL A 58 -6.92 2.80 10.82
CA VAL A 58 -7.82 3.81 11.41
C VAL A 58 -8.94 4.17 10.44
N GLN A 59 -8.64 4.33 9.15
CA GLN A 59 -9.65 4.65 8.14
C GLN A 59 -10.66 3.50 7.95
N LEU A 60 -10.20 2.26 7.87
CA LEU A 60 -11.05 1.07 7.79
C LEU A 60 -11.95 0.92 9.03
N ALA A 61 -11.38 1.13 10.22
CA ALA A 61 -12.13 1.07 11.47
C ALA A 61 -13.21 2.17 11.56
N ARG A 62 -12.95 3.38 11.05
CA ARG A 62 -13.95 4.45 10.91
C ARG A 62 -15.08 4.09 9.95
N MET A 63 -14.82 3.25 8.95
CA MET A 63 -15.85 2.71 8.06
C MET A 63 -16.64 1.56 8.68
N GLY A 64 -16.30 1.11 9.89
CA GLY A 64 -17.02 0.07 10.63
C GLY A 64 -16.42 -1.33 10.57
N TYR A 65 -15.24 -1.50 9.95
CA TYR A 65 -14.55 -2.79 9.91
C TYR A 65 -13.94 -3.15 11.28
N GLU A 66 -13.94 -4.46 11.58
CA GLU A 66 -13.05 -5.02 12.60
C GLU A 66 -11.69 -5.27 11.93
N VAL A 67 -10.68 -4.52 12.34
CA VAL A 67 -9.38 -4.48 11.67
C VAL A 67 -8.36 -5.29 12.45
N VAL A 68 -7.56 -6.07 11.74
CA VAL A 68 -6.30 -6.61 12.26
C VAL A 68 -5.17 -5.86 11.58
N LEU A 69 -4.35 -5.17 12.36
CA LEU A 69 -3.09 -4.59 11.91
C LEU A 69 -1.96 -5.55 12.21
N LEU A 70 -1.33 -6.07 11.16
CA LEU A 70 -0.15 -6.92 11.25
C LEU A 70 1.09 -6.11 10.90
N ASP A 71 2.07 -6.11 11.79
CA ASP A 71 3.41 -5.55 11.53
C ASP A 71 4.50 -6.33 12.25
N SER A 72 5.69 -6.38 11.70
CA SER A 72 6.85 -7.05 12.30
C SER A 72 7.62 -6.14 13.26
N SER A 73 7.30 -4.85 13.34
CA SER A 73 7.91 -3.87 14.23
C SER A 73 6.98 -3.55 15.40
N GLU A 74 7.38 -3.94 16.61
CA GLU A 74 6.62 -3.59 17.81
C GLU A 74 6.58 -2.06 18.03
N GLU A 75 7.59 -1.34 17.58
CA GLU A 75 7.63 0.12 17.67
C GLU A 75 6.59 0.78 16.76
N MET A 76 6.41 0.27 15.53
CA MET A 76 5.31 0.69 14.64
C MET A 76 3.95 0.40 15.29
N LEU A 77 3.78 -0.78 15.87
CA LEU A 77 2.53 -1.16 16.56
C LEU A 77 2.26 -0.28 17.78
N ARG A 78 3.28 0.17 18.49
CA ARG A 78 3.13 1.13 19.61
C ARG A 78 2.51 2.43 19.11
N ILE A 79 3.07 3.02 18.06
CA ILE A 79 2.54 4.25 17.45
C ILE A 79 1.13 4.02 16.91
N ALA A 80 0.88 2.88 16.27
CA ALA A 80 -0.45 2.55 15.74
C ALA A 80 -1.52 2.48 16.85
N ARG A 81 -1.19 1.96 18.04
CA ARG A 81 -2.10 1.95 19.21
C ARG A 81 -2.44 3.38 19.66
N GLU A 82 -1.46 4.27 19.68
CA GLU A 82 -1.65 5.68 20.01
C GLU A 82 -2.56 6.37 18.97
N GLN A 83 -2.32 6.15 17.69
CA GLN A 83 -3.15 6.70 16.60
C GLN A 83 -4.59 6.17 16.65
N ALA A 84 -4.80 4.90 16.97
CA ALA A 84 -6.13 4.31 17.16
C ALA A 84 -6.88 4.96 18.32
N GLY A 85 -6.19 5.30 19.41
CA GLY A 85 -6.74 6.04 20.54
C GLY A 85 -7.18 7.45 20.16
N VAL A 86 -6.31 8.20 19.48
CA VAL A 86 -6.62 9.54 18.95
C VAL A 86 -7.78 9.49 17.96
N GLY A 87 -7.83 8.46 17.12
CA GLY A 87 -8.89 8.25 16.14
C GLY A 87 -10.24 7.79 16.73
N SER A 88 -10.30 7.51 18.05
CA SER A 88 -11.47 6.97 18.75
C SER A 88 -12.01 5.66 18.16
N VAL A 89 -11.11 4.82 17.62
CA VAL A 89 -11.45 3.52 16.99
C VAL A 89 -10.68 2.34 17.59
N SER A 90 -10.06 2.53 18.75
CA SER A 90 -9.19 1.53 19.39
C SER A 90 -9.90 0.20 19.69
N THR A 91 -11.21 0.20 19.90
CA THR A 91 -12.00 -1.01 20.14
C THR A 91 -12.24 -1.85 18.89
N ARG A 92 -11.95 -1.29 17.71
CA ARG A 92 -12.13 -1.98 16.41
C ARG A 92 -10.84 -2.44 15.79
N ILE A 93 -9.68 -2.13 16.39
CA ILE A 93 -8.38 -2.50 15.83
C ILE A 93 -7.67 -3.46 16.78
N SER A 94 -7.36 -4.64 16.29
CA SER A 94 -6.50 -5.62 16.95
C SER A 94 -5.09 -5.53 16.34
N PHE A 95 -4.07 -5.61 17.17
CA PHE A 95 -2.67 -5.49 16.76
C PHE A 95 -1.99 -6.84 16.84
N CYS A 96 -1.41 -7.28 15.73
CA CYS A 96 -0.70 -8.55 15.62
C CYS A 96 0.77 -8.27 15.29
N HIS A 97 1.67 -8.67 16.19
CA HIS A 97 3.11 -8.65 15.94
C HIS A 97 3.47 -9.93 15.18
N GLY A 98 3.95 -9.82 13.95
CA GLY A 98 4.26 -10.99 13.13
C GLY A 98 4.82 -10.64 11.76
N ASP A 99 5.36 -11.68 11.09
CA ASP A 99 5.91 -11.59 9.73
C ASP A 99 4.82 -11.84 8.69
N ALA A 100 4.67 -10.91 7.75
CA ALA A 100 3.73 -11.03 6.64
C ALA A 100 4.01 -12.23 5.71
N GLY A 101 5.22 -12.76 5.70
CA GLY A 101 5.55 -14.02 5.02
C GLY A 101 4.88 -15.26 5.63
N ARG A 102 4.32 -15.14 6.84
CA ARG A 102 3.69 -16.24 7.59
C ARG A 102 2.17 -16.10 7.76
N LEU A 103 1.51 -15.32 6.91
CA LEU A 103 0.07 -15.06 7.01
C LEU A 103 -0.80 -16.32 7.18
N PRO A 104 -0.57 -17.44 6.46
CA PRO A 104 -1.38 -18.66 6.63
C PRO A 104 -1.17 -19.38 7.98
N GLU A 105 -0.12 -19.04 8.70
CA GLU A 105 0.12 -19.58 10.07
C GLU A 105 -0.53 -18.68 11.15
N LEU A 106 -0.76 -17.41 10.82
CA LEU A 106 -1.30 -16.40 11.74
C LEU A 106 -2.83 -16.30 11.67
N PHE A 107 -3.41 -16.60 10.50
CA PHE A 107 -4.83 -16.38 10.24
C PHE A 107 -5.44 -17.52 9.45
N ASP A 108 -6.69 -17.86 9.77
CA ASP A 108 -7.47 -18.85 9.03
C ASP A 108 -7.72 -18.37 7.59
N ALA A 109 -7.79 -19.33 6.67
CA ALA A 109 -8.17 -19.06 5.29
C ALA A 109 -9.56 -18.41 5.24
N GLU A 110 -9.76 -17.54 4.25
CA GLU A 110 -11.06 -16.90 3.98
C GLU A 110 -11.65 -16.15 5.19
N SER A 111 -10.82 -15.44 5.94
CA SER A 111 -11.24 -14.75 7.16
C SER A 111 -11.41 -13.23 7.01
N PHE A 112 -10.94 -12.62 5.89
CA PHE A 112 -10.99 -11.17 5.68
C PHE A 112 -11.76 -10.78 4.41
N ASP A 113 -12.52 -9.69 4.50
CA ASP A 113 -13.29 -9.10 3.41
C ASP A 113 -12.50 -8.03 2.63
N VAL A 114 -11.49 -7.45 3.29
CA VAL A 114 -10.58 -6.44 2.72
C VAL A 114 -9.18 -6.70 3.24
N ALA A 115 -8.17 -6.55 2.37
CA ALA A 115 -6.79 -6.41 2.78
C ALA A 115 -6.15 -5.17 2.16
N VAL A 116 -5.26 -4.53 2.91
CA VAL A 116 -4.41 -3.44 2.47
C VAL A 116 -2.96 -3.88 2.68
N CYS A 117 -2.12 -3.71 1.66
CA CYS A 117 -0.69 -3.99 1.69
C CYS A 117 0.04 -2.82 1.03
N HIS A 118 0.31 -1.78 1.81
CA HIS A 118 0.87 -0.53 1.31
C HIS A 118 2.31 -0.34 1.76
N ASN A 119 3.21 -0.14 0.77
CA ASN A 119 4.64 0.10 0.98
C ASN A 119 5.34 -0.99 1.83
N LEU A 120 4.92 -2.23 1.68
CA LEU A 120 5.52 -3.39 2.33
C LEU A 120 6.35 -4.23 1.36
N LEU A 121 5.81 -4.49 0.16
CA LEU A 121 6.42 -5.42 -0.79
C LEU A 121 7.80 -4.96 -1.26
N GLU A 122 8.07 -3.65 -1.25
CA GLU A 122 9.38 -3.09 -1.57
C GLU A 122 10.49 -3.54 -0.61
N PHE A 123 10.14 -3.93 0.61
CA PHE A 123 11.09 -4.37 1.64
C PHE A 123 11.19 -5.89 1.76
N SER A 124 10.36 -6.62 1.02
CA SER A 124 10.34 -8.08 1.06
C SER A 124 11.35 -8.70 0.11
N GLU A 125 12.05 -9.73 0.59
CA GLU A 125 12.88 -10.59 -0.26
C GLU A 125 12.01 -11.42 -1.21
N ASN A 126 10.78 -11.76 -0.79
CA ASN A 126 9.89 -12.63 -1.53
C ASN A 126 8.44 -12.09 -1.57
N PRO A 127 8.17 -11.05 -2.40
CA PRO A 127 6.83 -10.44 -2.50
C PRO A 127 5.73 -11.44 -2.86
N SER A 128 6.05 -12.47 -3.66
CA SER A 128 5.07 -13.47 -4.07
C SER A 128 4.52 -14.30 -2.91
N VAL A 129 5.34 -14.62 -1.91
CA VAL A 129 4.90 -15.35 -0.70
C VAL A 129 3.88 -14.50 0.09
N ILE A 130 4.13 -13.21 0.22
CA ILE A 130 3.22 -12.30 0.92
C ILE A 130 1.89 -12.20 0.17
N VAL A 131 1.92 -11.98 -1.15
CA VAL A 131 0.71 -11.85 -1.97
C VAL A 131 -0.11 -13.15 -1.99
N GLN A 132 0.55 -14.32 -2.09
CA GLN A 132 -0.08 -15.64 -1.96
C GLN A 132 -0.74 -15.80 -0.58
N GLY A 133 -0.02 -15.43 0.50
CA GLY A 133 -0.54 -15.48 1.87
C GLY A 133 -1.78 -14.60 2.04
N ILE A 134 -1.75 -13.37 1.48
CA ILE A 134 -2.92 -12.47 1.48
C ILE A 134 -4.08 -13.11 0.74
N ALA A 135 -3.85 -13.64 -0.46
CA ALA A 135 -4.91 -14.30 -1.25
C ALA A 135 -5.54 -15.48 -0.51
N ASN A 136 -4.77 -16.24 0.28
CA ASN A 136 -5.28 -17.36 1.08
C ASN A 136 -6.25 -16.89 2.18
N VAL A 137 -5.91 -15.82 2.90
CA VAL A 137 -6.73 -15.34 4.02
C VAL A 137 -7.91 -14.46 3.59
N LEU A 138 -7.96 -14.01 2.34
CA LEU A 138 -9.08 -13.25 1.79
C LEU A 138 -10.26 -14.17 1.47
N ARG A 139 -11.46 -13.70 1.75
CA ARG A 139 -12.72 -14.34 1.32
C ARG A 139 -12.95 -14.21 -0.17
N LYS A 140 -13.88 -14.98 -0.69
CA LYS A 140 -14.43 -14.77 -2.04
C LYS A 140 -14.99 -13.34 -2.14
N ASP A 141 -14.76 -12.69 -3.27
CA ASP A 141 -15.15 -11.32 -3.60
C ASP A 141 -14.50 -10.24 -2.72
N ALA A 142 -13.55 -10.64 -1.87
CA ALA A 142 -12.77 -9.70 -1.06
C ALA A 142 -11.89 -8.79 -1.92
N VAL A 143 -11.61 -7.61 -1.39
CA VAL A 143 -10.79 -6.57 -2.03
C VAL A 143 -9.39 -6.57 -1.44
N LEU A 144 -8.39 -6.52 -2.31
CA LEU A 144 -7.01 -6.24 -1.95
C LEU A 144 -6.58 -4.91 -2.57
N SER A 145 -5.93 -4.05 -1.78
CA SER A 145 -5.19 -2.90 -2.27
C SER A 145 -3.71 -3.09 -2.03
N VAL A 146 -2.91 -3.03 -3.07
CA VAL A 146 -1.45 -3.06 -3.02
C VAL A 146 -0.93 -1.69 -3.47
N LEU A 147 -0.04 -1.07 -2.68
CA LEU A 147 0.68 0.15 -3.05
C LEU A 147 2.18 -0.13 -3.00
N VAL A 148 2.87 0.12 -4.10
CA VAL A 148 4.32 -0.10 -4.22
C VAL A 148 5.01 1.04 -4.94
N ARG A 149 6.32 1.14 -4.74
CA ARG A 149 7.19 2.10 -5.41
C ARG A 149 7.34 1.77 -6.90
N ASN A 150 7.08 2.76 -7.75
CA ASN A 150 7.15 2.62 -9.20
C ASN A 150 8.56 2.89 -9.74
N ARG A 151 9.09 1.96 -10.53
CA ARG A 151 10.39 2.10 -11.22
C ARG A 151 10.42 3.34 -12.11
N ALA A 152 9.38 3.57 -12.92
CA ALA A 152 9.29 4.75 -13.79
C ALA A 152 9.27 6.06 -12.98
N GLY A 153 8.58 6.08 -11.84
CA GLY A 153 8.57 7.22 -10.93
C GLY A 153 9.95 7.53 -10.33
N GLU A 154 10.76 6.49 -10.03
CA GLU A 154 12.15 6.67 -9.59
C GLU A 154 13.05 7.25 -10.70
N VAL A 155 12.87 6.80 -11.94
CA VAL A 155 13.59 7.36 -13.10
C VAL A 155 13.32 8.86 -13.21
N LEU A 156 12.04 9.26 -13.21
CA LEU A 156 11.66 10.66 -13.33
C LEU A 156 12.12 11.50 -12.13
N LYS A 157 12.01 10.97 -10.90
CA LYS A 157 12.52 11.65 -9.70
C LYS A 157 14.01 11.95 -9.83
N ASN A 158 14.80 10.98 -10.28
CA ASN A 158 16.25 11.19 -10.43
C ASN A 158 16.57 12.15 -11.57
N ALA A 159 15.84 12.09 -12.68
CA ALA A 159 16.06 13.01 -13.80
C ALA A 159 15.66 14.46 -13.46
N ILE A 160 14.49 14.66 -12.86
CA ILE A 160 13.90 15.99 -12.68
C ILE A 160 14.34 16.62 -11.34
N LYS A 161 14.10 15.92 -10.22
CA LYS A 161 14.34 16.46 -8.88
C LYS A 161 15.81 16.41 -8.49
N SER A 162 16.46 15.27 -8.67
CA SER A 162 17.88 15.08 -8.35
C SER A 162 18.81 15.59 -9.45
N ARG A 163 18.29 15.86 -10.64
CA ARG A 163 19.05 16.27 -11.84
C ARG A 163 20.23 15.31 -12.15
N ASN A 164 20.03 14.03 -11.85
CA ASN A 164 21.04 12.99 -12.05
C ASN A 164 20.60 12.02 -13.15
N CYS A 165 20.79 12.42 -14.40
CA CYS A 165 20.41 11.61 -15.56
C CYS A 165 21.19 10.29 -15.62
N LYS A 166 22.41 10.19 -15.07
CA LYS A 166 23.19 8.96 -15.02
C LYS A 166 22.50 7.90 -14.15
N ILE A 167 22.04 8.27 -12.96
CA ILE A 167 21.27 7.39 -12.08
C ILE A 167 19.89 7.10 -12.70
N ALA A 168 19.24 8.09 -13.31
CA ALA A 168 17.96 7.89 -13.99
C ALA A 168 18.04 6.80 -15.08
N VAL A 169 19.09 6.80 -15.90
CA VAL A 169 19.35 5.76 -16.92
C VAL A 169 19.58 4.41 -16.27
N ALA A 170 20.38 4.34 -15.20
CA ALA A 170 20.59 3.08 -14.47
C ALA A 170 19.28 2.51 -13.87
N ASN A 171 18.37 3.37 -13.44
CA ASN A 171 17.10 2.97 -12.87
C ASN A 171 16.08 2.46 -13.89
N LEU A 172 16.30 2.59 -15.20
CA LEU A 172 15.37 2.06 -16.22
C LEU A 172 15.18 0.54 -16.09
N THR A 173 16.21 -0.18 -15.68
CA THR A 173 16.19 -1.64 -15.53
C THR A 173 16.52 -2.11 -14.11
N ALA A 174 16.63 -1.19 -13.15
CA ALA A 174 16.97 -1.53 -11.77
C ALA A 174 15.82 -2.30 -11.09
N GLU A 175 16.15 -3.33 -10.34
CA GLU A 175 15.21 -4.02 -9.46
C GLU A 175 15.13 -3.36 -8.09
N THR A 176 16.18 -2.65 -7.68
CA THR A 176 16.25 -1.95 -6.40
C THR A 176 16.82 -0.54 -6.57
N VAL A 177 16.40 0.35 -5.69
CA VAL A 177 16.92 1.71 -5.55
C VAL A 177 17.19 2.01 -4.09
N VAL A 178 17.99 3.05 -3.80
CA VAL A 178 18.19 3.51 -2.42
C VAL A 178 17.00 4.36 -1.97
N ASP A 179 16.33 3.94 -0.91
CA ASP A 179 15.26 4.73 -0.29
C ASP A 179 15.82 5.95 0.43
N SER A 180 15.23 7.11 0.18
CA SER A 180 15.71 8.37 0.76
C SER A 180 15.33 8.56 2.23
N LEU A 181 14.38 7.79 2.76
CA LEU A 181 13.96 7.89 4.16
C LEU A 181 14.89 7.08 5.07
N TYR A 182 15.21 5.84 4.66
CA TYR A 182 15.98 4.90 5.49
C TYR A 182 17.42 4.69 5.01
N ASP A 183 17.79 5.25 3.86
CA ASP A 183 19.10 5.05 3.20
C ASP A 183 19.41 3.55 2.98
N GLN A 184 18.39 2.79 2.60
CA GLN A 184 18.44 1.34 2.41
C GLN A 184 17.98 0.96 1.00
N PRO A 185 18.48 -0.16 0.42
CA PRO A 185 17.98 -0.66 -0.82
C PRO A 185 16.54 -1.14 -0.67
N VAL A 186 15.66 -0.69 -1.57
CA VAL A 186 14.27 -1.10 -1.67
C VAL A 186 13.94 -1.54 -3.08
N ARG A 187 13.08 -2.53 -3.22
CA ARG A 187 12.61 -2.99 -4.52
C ARG A 187 11.74 -1.93 -5.18
N VAL A 188 11.83 -1.84 -6.49
CA VAL A 188 10.92 -1.05 -7.34
C VAL A 188 10.22 -1.99 -8.32
N PHE A 189 9.00 -1.63 -8.67
CA PHE A 189 8.14 -2.45 -9.51
C PHE A 189 7.76 -1.71 -10.79
N ALA A 190 7.60 -2.44 -11.89
CA ALA A 190 6.79 -1.99 -13.02
C ALA A 190 5.33 -2.40 -12.79
N VAL A 191 4.38 -1.72 -13.45
CA VAL A 191 2.94 -2.02 -13.33
C VAL A 191 2.66 -3.50 -13.65
N ALA A 192 3.24 -4.00 -14.76
CA ALA A 192 3.06 -5.39 -15.18
C ALA A 192 3.56 -6.41 -14.13
N GLU A 193 4.68 -6.13 -13.46
CA GLU A 193 5.22 -7.02 -12.43
C GLU A 193 4.26 -7.17 -11.24
N VAL A 194 3.56 -6.10 -10.86
CA VAL A 194 2.52 -6.16 -9.81
C VAL A 194 1.32 -6.96 -10.30
N GLY A 195 0.88 -6.73 -11.54
CA GLY A 195 -0.21 -7.50 -12.16
C GLY A 195 0.08 -9.00 -12.20
N ASP A 196 1.31 -9.37 -12.59
CA ASP A 196 1.75 -10.77 -12.65
C ASP A 196 1.74 -11.42 -11.25
N LEU A 197 2.23 -10.73 -10.22
CA LEU A 197 2.20 -11.21 -8.84
C LEU A 197 0.76 -11.50 -8.36
N LEU A 198 -0.17 -10.60 -8.68
CA LEU A 198 -1.58 -10.75 -8.31
C LEU A 198 -2.25 -11.89 -9.07
N THR A 199 -2.03 -11.97 -10.38
CA THR A 199 -2.58 -13.03 -11.24
C THR A 199 -2.09 -14.41 -10.82
N GLN A 200 -0.80 -14.57 -10.50
CA GLN A 200 -0.23 -15.82 -9.99
C GLN A 200 -0.86 -16.23 -8.64
N ALA A 201 -1.31 -15.27 -7.85
CA ALA A 201 -2.05 -15.51 -6.61
C ALA A 201 -3.57 -15.68 -6.81
N LYS A 202 -4.05 -15.76 -8.05
CA LYS A 202 -5.48 -15.86 -8.41
C LYS A 202 -6.31 -14.67 -7.91
N LEU A 203 -5.74 -13.50 -8.02
CA LEU A 203 -6.37 -12.22 -7.74
C LEU A 203 -6.51 -11.45 -9.06
N ASP A 204 -7.72 -11.02 -9.39
CA ASP A 204 -8.00 -10.30 -10.62
C ASP A 204 -7.87 -8.80 -10.40
N VAL A 205 -7.04 -8.15 -11.20
CA VAL A 205 -6.86 -6.69 -11.17
C VAL A 205 -8.15 -6.02 -11.64
N VAL A 206 -8.70 -5.13 -10.81
CA VAL A 206 -9.93 -4.39 -11.12
C VAL A 206 -9.69 -2.91 -11.34
N ALA A 207 -8.58 -2.36 -10.82
CA ALA A 207 -8.16 -0.99 -11.09
C ALA A 207 -6.67 -0.80 -10.84
N GLU A 208 -6.07 0.12 -11.60
CA GLU A 208 -4.71 0.61 -11.42
C GLU A 208 -4.74 2.12 -11.26
N HIS A 209 -4.01 2.62 -10.27
CA HIS A 209 -3.93 4.03 -9.96
C HIS A 209 -2.49 4.47 -9.77
N GLY A 210 -2.18 5.68 -10.22
CA GLY A 210 -0.97 6.39 -9.83
C GLY A 210 -1.18 7.13 -8.52
N VAL A 211 -0.16 7.15 -7.67
CA VAL A 211 -0.15 7.97 -6.45
C VAL A 211 1.08 8.86 -6.50
N ARG A 212 0.87 10.18 -6.41
CA ARG A 212 1.89 11.21 -6.57
C ARG A 212 2.49 11.20 -7.99
N VAL A 213 1.76 11.78 -8.94
CA VAL A 213 2.14 11.87 -10.36
C VAL A 213 3.17 13.01 -10.57
N PHE A 214 2.89 14.21 -10.04
CA PHE A 214 3.74 15.38 -10.22
C PHE A 214 4.18 16.06 -8.92
N SER A 215 3.52 15.76 -7.81
CA SER A 215 3.75 16.45 -6.54
C SER A 215 5.15 16.25 -5.94
N ASP A 216 5.88 15.24 -6.40
CA ASP A 216 7.31 15.08 -6.06
C ASP A 216 8.19 16.21 -6.60
N TYR A 217 7.71 16.95 -7.60
CA TYR A 217 8.45 18.03 -8.30
C TYR A 217 8.02 19.43 -7.84
N VAL A 218 7.10 19.49 -6.87
CA VAL A 218 6.59 20.72 -6.26
C VAL A 218 7.04 20.80 -4.80
N ASP A 219 7.37 22.00 -4.34
CA ASP A 219 7.63 22.24 -2.92
C ASP A 219 6.31 22.34 -2.15
N LEU A 220 5.80 21.20 -1.71
CA LEU A 220 4.51 21.10 -1.03
C LEU A 220 4.51 21.77 0.34
N GLU A 221 5.64 21.78 1.04
CA GLU A 221 5.70 22.21 2.44
C GLU A 221 5.45 23.72 2.61
N ASN A 222 5.80 24.50 1.58
CA ASN A 222 5.68 25.97 1.60
C ASN A 222 4.43 26.51 0.88
N LEU A 223 3.48 25.65 0.51
CA LEU A 223 2.24 26.07 -0.18
C LEU A 223 1.17 26.55 0.81
N ALA A 224 0.24 27.39 0.34
CA ALA A 224 -0.99 27.66 1.05
C ALA A 224 -1.93 26.42 1.03
N ASP A 225 -2.80 26.27 2.05
CA ASP A 225 -3.69 25.12 2.16
C ASP A 225 -4.67 25.01 0.99
N ALA A 226 -5.14 26.13 0.45
CA ALA A 226 -5.99 26.14 -0.73
C ALA A 226 -5.29 25.50 -1.94
N VAL A 227 -4.01 25.86 -2.19
CA VAL A 227 -3.23 25.29 -3.30
C VAL A 227 -2.93 23.83 -3.05
N PHE A 228 -2.69 23.41 -1.81
CA PHE A 228 -2.50 22.01 -1.47
C PHE A 228 -3.77 21.17 -1.77
N SER A 229 -4.97 21.73 -1.52
CA SER A 229 -6.23 21.08 -1.86
C SER A 229 -6.42 20.94 -3.38
N GLU A 230 -6.07 21.96 -4.16
CA GLU A 230 -6.10 21.89 -5.63
C GLU A 230 -5.12 20.84 -6.18
N ILE A 231 -3.93 20.73 -5.57
CA ILE A 231 -2.95 19.67 -5.90
C ILE A 231 -3.52 18.29 -5.60
N PHE A 232 -4.18 18.10 -4.46
CA PHE A 232 -4.80 16.84 -4.11
C PHE A 232 -5.86 16.43 -5.13
N GLU A 233 -6.74 17.36 -5.53
CA GLU A 233 -7.78 17.11 -6.55
C GLU A 233 -7.16 16.73 -7.90
N LEU A 234 -6.14 17.48 -8.35
CA LEU A 234 -5.45 17.20 -9.61
C LEU A 234 -4.71 15.86 -9.55
N GLU A 235 -3.96 15.57 -8.49
CA GLU A 235 -3.29 14.27 -8.29
C GLU A 235 -4.27 13.10 -8.32
N SER A 236 -5.43 13.25 -7.64
CA SER A 236 -6.48 12.23 -7.66
C SER A 236 -7.04 12.00 -9.06
N ALA A 237 -7.22 13.07 -9.84
CA ALA A 237 -7.71 12.98 -11.22
C ALA A 237 -6.68 12.36 -12.17
N LEU A 238 -5.41 12.76 -12.07
CA LEU A 238 -4.32 12.23 -12.88
C LEU A 238 -4.03 10.76 -12.55
N GLY A 239 -4.04 10.40 -11.26
CA GLY A 239 -3.77 9.04 -10.82
C GLY A 239 -4.74 7.99 -11.36
N MET A 240 -5.95 8.40 -11.78
CA MET A 240 -6.93 7.52 -12.41
C MET A 240 -6.74 7.34 -13.94
N ARG A 241 -5.82 8.08 -14.55
CA ARG A 241 -5.56 8.02 -15.97
C ARG A 241 -4.34 7.17 -16.26
N PRO A 242 -4.45 6.10 -17.07
CA PRO A 242 -3.34 5.15 -17.29
C PRO A 242 -2.04 5.82 -17.75
N GLU A 243 -2.13 6.83 -18.61
CA GLU A 243 -0.98 7.56 -19.14
C GLU A 243 -0.19 8.32 -18.08
N PHE A 244 -0.85 8.78 -17.02
CA PHE A 244 -0.21 9.44 -15.88
C PHE A 244 0.12 8.47 -14.74
N ALA A 245 -0.75 7.49 -14.50
CA ALA A 245 -0.52 6.47 -13.50
C ALA A 245 0.77 5.69 -13.74
N ALA A 246 1.08 5.42 -15.02
CA ALA A 246 2.29 4.70 -15.41
C ALA A 246 3.60 5.36 -14.96
N ILE A 247 3.61 6.68 -14.82
CA ILE A 247 4.79 7.47 -14.43
C ILE A 247 4.74 8.03 -13.00
N ALA A 248 3.67 7.75 -12.26
CA ALA A 248 3.51 8.20 -10.88
C ALA A 248 4.61 7.63 -9.98
N ARG A 249 4.84 8.28 -8.85
CA ARG A 249 5.82 7.86 -7.84
C ARG A 249 5.55 6.47 -7.27
N TYR A 250 4.27 6.13 -7.10
CA TYR A 250 3.80 4.84 -6.63
C TYR A 250 2.73 4.30 -7.55
N ILE A 251 2.66 2.98 -7.67
CA ILE A 251 1.60 2.22 -8.31
C ILE A 251 0.70 1.69 -7.21
N GLN A 252 -0.59 1.93 -7.34
CA GLN A 252 -1.60 1.29 -6.50
C GLN A 252 -2.49 0.41 -7.37
N VAL A 253 -2.55 -0.87 -7.03
CA VAL A 253 -3.39 -1.85 -7.73
C VAL A 253 -4.47 -2.32 -6.78
N ILE A 254 -5.70 -2.26 -7.25
CA ILE A 254 -6.84 -2.87 -6.57
C ILE A 254 -7.15 -4.19 -7.27
N ALA A 255 -7.25 -5.24 -6.49
CA ALA A 255 -7.57 -6.58 -6.98
C ALA A 255 -8.74 -7.19 -6.20
N ARG A 256 -9.41 -8.20 -6.79
CA ARG A 256 -10.44 -8.99 -6.14
C ARG A 256 -10.10 -10.47 -6.20
N ARG A 257 -10.44 -11.18 -5.12
CA ARG A 257 -10.43 -12.63 -5.12
C ARG A 257 -11.76 -13.14 -5.65
N PHE A 258 -11.84 -13.44 -6.96
CA PHE A 258 -13.02 -14.09 -7.49
C PHE A 258 -13.02 -15.58 -7.11
N GLY A 259 -14.19 -16.10 -6.79
CA GLY A 259 -14.37 -17.55 -6.63
C GLY A 259 -14.22 -18.23 -7.98
N VAL A 260 -13.56 -19.37 -8.01
CA VAL A 260 -13.55 -20.25 -9.20
C VAL A 260 -15.01 -20.47 -9.61
N SER A 261 -15.38 -20.01 -10.80
CA SER A 261 -16.70 -20.29 -11.38
C SER A 261 -16.84 -21.81 -11.46
N SER A 262 -17.89 -22.35 -10.84
CA SER A 262 -18.22 -23.78 -10.84
C SER A 262 -18.70 -24.28 -12.22
N SER A 263 -18.26 -23.68 -13.32
CA SER A 263 -18.64 -24.01 -14.69
C SER A 263 -17.67 -24.96 -15.41
N GLU A 264 -16.64 -25.53 -14.74
CA GLU A 264 -15.75 -26.53 -15.37
C GLU A 264 -15.84 -27.94 -14.74
N VAL A 265 -16.96 -28.30 -14.13
CA VAL A 265 -17.24 -29.68 -13.76
C VAL A 265 -18.50 -30.15 -14.49
N THR A 266 -18.43 -30.20 -15.81
CA THR A 266 -19.30 -31.03 -16.65
C THR A 266 -18.47 -31.56 -17.81
N GLY A 267 -17.80 -32.63 -17.58
CA GLY A 267 -17.26 -33.53 -18.61
C GLY A 267 -17.60 -34.95 -18.25
N PRO A 268 -17.93 -35.78 -19.24
CA PRO A 268 -18.76 -36.97 -19.17
C PRO A 268 -18.13 -38.11 -18.42
#